data_a26d3799788ee2b815b15b61f800daf0
#
_entry.id   a26d3799788ee2b815b15b61f800daf0
#
_cell.length_a   1.000
_cell.length_b   1.000
_cell.length_c   1.000
_cell.angle_alpha   90.00
_cell.angle_beta   90.00
_cell.angle_gamma   90.00
#
_symmetry.space_group_name_H-M   'P 1'
#
loop_
_entity.id
_entity.type
_entity.pdbx_description
1 polymer ?
#
loop_
_entity_poly.entity_id
_entity_poly.type
_entity_poly.pdbx_seq_one_letter_code
_entity_poly.pdbx_strand_id
1 'polypeptide(L)'
;KENPGPKPPLAAVMSDQAIRAKVDDYLRKSNALERFWQRPVTAEQLQAELDRMAKNTRDGATLQELFGALGNDPFVIAETLVRQNLVDRLIRNWYASDTRFHSEVRAKAEASLVVCASVDCMKMMGGEYRETTTERNARAKSLEVGRLSRLDETLDAFLVRAVSVRDATKDTTVSVAWPKRSFDDWWNLRRGALGSDLGGPSATFTLPDAPVNGC
;
A
#
# COMPACT_ATOMS: atom_id res chain seq x y z
N LYS A 1 22.65 14.47 1.72
CA LYS A 1 23.48 14.39 2.95
C LYS A 1 24.44 13.24 2.75
N GLU A 2 25.71 13.54 2.44
CA GLU A 2 26.77 12.56 2.43
C GLU A 2 26.93 11.99 3.85
N ASN A 3 26.96 10.67 3.94
CA ASN A 3 27.24 9.99 5.19
C ASN A 3 28.79 9.95 5.36
N PRO A 4 29.38 10.77 6.24
CA PRO A 4 30.82 11.03 6.24
C PRO A 4 31.69 9.93 6.87
N GLY A 5 31.15 8.72 7.10
CA GLY A 5 31.88 7.61 7.70
C GLY A 5 32.05 6.41 6.76
N PRO A 6 33.04 5.52 6.99
CA PRO A 6 33.15 4.27 6.27
C PRO A 6 31.89 3.45 6.48
N LYS A 7 31.24 3.04 5.37
CA LYS A 7 30.03 2.21 5.42
C LYS A 7 30.38 0.87 6.08
N PRO A 8 29.60 0.40 7.09
CA PRO A 8 29.84 -0.90 7.70
C PRO A 8 29.65 -2.02 6.65
N PRO A 9 30.36 -3.16 6.78
CA PRO A 9 30.16 -4.29 5.88
C PRO A 9 28.72 -4.80 5.97
N LEU A 10 28.19 -5.33 4.86
CA LEU A 10 26.78 -5.77 4.75
C LEU A 10 26.41 -6.74 5.88
N ALA A 11 27.28 -7.67 6.24
CA ALA A 11 27.03 -8.64 7.31
C ALA A 11 26.84 -7.99 8.70
N ALA A 12 27.38 -6.78 8.93
CA ALA A 12 27.18 -6.03 10.17
C ALA A 12 25.83 -5.28 10.18
N VAL A 13 25.25 -5.03 8.98
CA VAL A 13 23.95 -4.33 8.83
C VAL A 13 22.81 -5.33 8.72
N MET A 14 23.02 -6.45 8.02
CA MET A 14 22.00 -7.45 7.76
C MET A 14 22.63 -8.84 7.60
N SER A 15 22.15 -9.82 8.37
CA SER A 15 22.62 -11.19 8.26
C SER A 15 22.11 -11.86 6.98
N ASP A 16 22.81 -12.89 6.48
CA ASP A 16 22.39 -13.70 5.34
C ASP A 16 21.01 -14.33 5.57
N GLN A 17 20.70 -14.71 6.80
CA GLN A 17 19.38 -15.23 7.15
C GLN A 17 18.29 -14.18 6.97
N ALA A 18 18.55 -12.93 7.35
CA ALA A 18 17.59 -11.83 7.16
C ALA A 18 17.39 -11.49 5.67
N ILE A 19 18.45 -11.58 4.87
CA ILE A 19 18.38 -11.42 3.41
C ILE A 19 17.52 -12.51 2.80
N ARG A 20 17.80 -13.78 3.13
CA ARG A 20 17.01 -14.94 2.65
C ARG A 20 15.55 -14.81 3.03
N ALA A 21 15.25 -14.44 4.28
CA ALA A 21 13.88 -14.25 4.74
C ALA A 21 13.12 -13.18 3.95
N LYS A 22 13.79 -12.09 3.54
CA LYS A 22 13.20 -11.05 2.68
C LYS A 22 12.93 -11.57 1.26
N VAL A 23 13.88 -12.35 0.70
CA VAL A 23 13.71 -12.97 -0.61
C VAL A 23 12.53 -13.94 -0.59
N ASP A 24 12.49 -14.84 0.37
CA ASP A 24 11.37 -15.78 0.56
C ASP A 24 10.03 -15.05 0.70
N ASP A 25 9.99 -13.93 1.42
CA ASP A 25 8.76 -13.17 1.64
C ASP A 25 8.19 -12.61 0.33
N TYR A 26 9.00 -11.96 -0.51
CA TYR A 26 8.48 -11.42 -1.76
C TYR A 26 8.16 -12.50 -2.81
N LEU A 27 8.89 -13.62 -2.82
CA LEU A 27 8.55 -14.77 -3.66
C LEU A 27 7.20 -15.39 -3.26
N ARG A 28 6.98 -15.58 -1.95
CA ARG A 28 5.67 -16.03 -1.43
C ARG A 28 4.55 -15.05 -1.74
N LYS A 29 4.80 -13.74 -1.68
CA LYS A 29 3.84 -12.70 -2.10
C LYS A 29 3.51 -12.80 -3.58
N SER A 30 4.52 -13.07 -4.44
CA SER A 30 4.30 -13.31 -5.87
C SER A 30 3.37 -14.50 -6.11
N ASN A 31 3.63 -15.62 -5.42
CA ASN A 31 2.79 -16.83 -5.51
C ASN A 31 1.40 -16.60 -4.91
N ALA A 32 1.28 -15.74 -3.90
CA ALA A 32 -0.01 -15.39 -3.32
C ALA A 32 -0.92 -14.65 -4.31
N LEU A 33 -0.36 -13.77 -5.15
CA LEU A 33 -1.11 -13.07 -6.21
C LEU A 33 -1.74 -14.07 -7.18
N GLU A 34 -1.02 -15.09 -7.59
CA GLU A 34 -1.55 -16.16 -8.43
C GLU A 34 -2.60 -16.99 -7.67
N ARG A 35 -2.27 -17.46 -6.48
CA ARG A 35 -3.12 -18.40 -5.72
C ARG A 35 -4.45 -17.78 -5.28
N PHE A 36 -4.44 -16.56 -4.77
CA PHE A 36 -5.66 -15.93 -4.22
C PHE A 36 -6.45 -15.15 -5.27
N TRP A 37 -5.78 -14.59 -6.27
CA TRP A 37 -6.42 -13.71 -7.27
C TRP A 37 -6.26 -14.18 -8.71
N GLN A 38 -5.54 -15.30 -8.95
CA GLN A 38 -5.27 -15.82 -10.30
C GLN A 38 -4.57 -14.77 -11.20
N ARG A 39 -3.69 -13.99 -10.61
CA ARG A 39 -2.94 -12.91 -11.25
C ARG A 39 -1.44 -13.03 -10.98
N PRO A 40 -0.77 -13.97 -11.68
CA PRO A 40 0.68 -14.07 -11.59
C PRO A 40 1.33 -12.78 -12.09
N VAL A 41 2.48 -12.44 -11.51
CA VAL A 41 3.27 -11.29 -11.99
C VAL A 41 3.93 -11.66 -13.31
N THR A 42 3.67 -10.89 -14.36
CA THR A 42 4.20 -11.11 -15.70
C THR A 42 5.48 -10.32 -15.98
N ALA A 43 6.22 -10.73 -17.00
CA ALA A 43 7.43 -10.02 -17.45
C ALA A 43 7.12 -8.58 -17.88
N GLU A 44 5.99 -8.37 -18.58
CA GLU A 44 5.54 -7.06 -19.03
C GLU A 44 5.25 -6.13 -17.84
N GLN A 45 4.69 -6.67 -16.75
CA GLN A 45 4.45 -5.89 -15.53
C GLN A 45 5.76 -5.52 -14.83
N LEU A 46 6.75 -6.41 -14.83
CA LEU A 46 8.07 -6.11 -14.29
C LEU A 46 8.77 -5.04 -15.13
N GLN A 47 8.74 -5.13 -16.46
CA GLN A 47 9.31 -4.11 -17.33
C GLN A 47 8.63 -2.76 -17.12
N ALA A 48 7.29 -2.72 -17.12
CA ALA A 48 6.54 -1.49 -16.87
C ALA A 48 6.84 -0.86 -15.50
N GLU A 49 7.05 -1.68 -14.47
CA GLU A 49 7.44 -1.19 -13.14
C GLU A 49 8.88 -0.66 -13.13
N LEU A 50 9.81 -1.31 -13.83
CA LEU A 50 11.18 -0.85 -14.01
C LEU A 50 11.21 0.53 -14.69
N ASP A 51 10.46 0.69 -15.78
CA ASP A 51 10.32 1.97 -16.49
C ASP A 51 9.70 3.05 -15.61
N ARG A 52 8.68 2.66 -14.81
CA ARG A 52 8.04 3.57 -13.85
C ARG A 52 9.01 4.03 -12.76
N MET A 53 9.85 3.13 -12.23
CA MET A 53 10.87 3.46 -11.23
C MET A 53 11.86 4.46 -11.80
N ALA A 54 12.37 4.24 -13.01
CA ALA A 54 13.30 5.15 -13.66
C ALA A 54 12.67 6.53 -13.91
N LYS A 55 11.43 6.57 -14.44
CA LYS A 55 10.73 7.81 -14.76
C LYS A 55 10.38 8.66 -13.53
N ASN A 56 10.04 8.02 -12.39
CA ASN A 56 9.52 8.71 -11.22
C ASN A 56 10.53 8.83 -10.08
N THR A 57 11.78 8.37 -10.28
CA THR A 57 12.80 8.54 -9.24
C THR A 57 13.07 10.02 -9.00
N ARG A 58 13.24 10.38 -7.72
CA ARG A 58 13.70 11.72 -7.31
C ARG A 58 15.22 11.82 -7.25
N ASP A 59 15.88 10.68 -7.29
CA ASP A 59 17.33 10.56 -7.20
C ASP A 59 17.81 9.51 -8.22
N GLY A 60 18.09 9.97 -9.43
CA GLY A 60 18.57 9.13 -10.52
C GLY A 60 19.95 8.55 -10.24
N ALA A 61 20.83 9.28 -9.52
CA ALA A 61 22.17 8.83 -9.17
C ALA A 61 22.08 7.61 -8.23
N THR A 62 21.28 7.66 -7.18
CA THR A 62 21.08 6.51 -6.29
C THR A 62 20.47 5.31 -7.03
N LEU A 63 19.56 5.53 -7.99
CA LEU A 63 19.01 4.43 -8.79
C LEU A 63 20.07 3.79 -9.67
N GLN A 64 20.94 4.59 -10.29
CA GLN A 64 22.08 4.09 -11.08
C GLN A 64 23.09 3.32 -10.21
N GLU A 65 23.40 3.79 -9.01
CA GLU A 65 24.22 3.06 -8.06
C GLU A 65 23.65 1.69 -7.71
N LEU A 66 22.31 1.60 -7.49
CA LEU A 66 21.63 0.34 -7.24
C LEU A 66 21.71 -0.61 -8.44
N PHE A 67 21.51 -0.10 -9.66
CA PHE A 67 21.65 -0.90 -10.87
C PHE A 67 23.09 -1.38 -11.05
N GLY A 68 24.08 -0.50 -10.83
CA GLY A 68 25.50 -0.85 -10.86
C GLY A 68 25.87 -1.93 -9.83
N ALA A 69 25.32 -1.85 -8.61
CA ALA A 69 25.52 -2.86 -7.57
C ALA A 69 24.98 -4.24 -7.95
N LEU A 70 23.98 -4.29 -8.84
CA LEU A 70 23.41 -5.51 -9.43
C LEU A 70 24.04 -5.87 -10.80
N GLY A 71 25.22 -5.29 -11.10
CA GLY A 71 25.97 -5.54 -12.32
C GLY A 71 25.34 -4.96 -13.60
N ASN A 72 24.37 -4.06 -13.48
CA ASN A 72 23.53 -3.57 -14.58
C ASN A 72 22.88 -4.71 -15.37
N ASP A 73 22.65 -5.86 -14.72
CA ASP A 73 21.97 -6.99 -15.34
C ASP A 73 20.45 -6.76 -15.28
N PRO A 74 19.77 -6.57 -16.43
CA PRO A 74 18.34 -6.26 -16.47
C PRO A 74 17.49 -7.35 -15.81
N PHE A 75 17.87 -8.62 -15.98
CA PHE A 75 17.15 -9.75 -15.40
C PHE A 75 17.27 -9.75 -13.87
N VAL A 76 18.49 -9.61 -13.35
CA VAL A 76 18.73 -9.56 -11.90
C VAL A 76 17.97 -8.39 -11.28
N ILE A 77 18.02 -7.21 -11.90
CA ILE A 77 17.33 -6.00 -11.43
C ILE A 77 15.81 -6.23 -11.42
N ALA A 78 15.26 -6.77 -12.51
CA ALA A 78 13.82 -7.03 -12.62
C ALA A 78 13.34 -8.06 -11.58
N GLU A 79 14.06 -9.16 -11.42
CA GLU A 79 13.65 -10.27 -10.56
C GLU A 79 13.91 -10.02 -9.05
N THR A 80 14.79 -9.08 -8.72
CA THR A 80 15.08 -8.76 -7.31
C THR A 80 14.44 -7.43 -6.91
N LEU A 81 15.01 -6.31 -7.36
CA LEU A 81 14.61 -4.97 -6.94
C LEU A 81 13.19 -4.61 -7.38
N VAL A 82 12.85 -4.89 -8.66
CA VAL A 82 11.57 -4.51 -9.23
C VAL A 82 10.46 -5.43 -8.74
N ARG A 83 10.66 -6.75 -8.77
CA ARG A 83 9.67 -7.72 -8.31
C ARG A 83 9.29 -7.49 -6.86
N GLN A 84 10.25 -7.27 -5.97
CA GLN A 84 9.99 -7.01 -4.56
C GLN A 84 9.03 -5.82 -4.37
N ASN A 85 9.30 -4.70 -5.04
CA ASN A 85 8.46 -3.50 -4.93
C ASN A 85 7.08 -3.69 -5.55
N LEU A 86 7.03 -4.31 -6.74
CA LEU A 86 5.79 -4.54 -7.46
C LEU A 86 4.84 -5.46 -6.68
N VAL A 87 5.34 -6.63 -6.22
CA VAL A 87 4.48 -7.60 -5.53
C VAL A 87 3.98 -7.08 -4.19
N ASP A 88 4.81 -6.35 -3.42
CA ASP A 88 4.36 -5.78 -2.15
C ASP A 88 3.24 -4.77 -2.36
N ARG A 89 3.36 -3.90 -3.37
CA ARG A 89 2.32 -2.94 -3.74
C ARG A 89 1.05 -3.63 -4.25
N LEU A 90 1.19 -4.61 -5.15
CA LEU A 90 0.04 -5.30 -5.74
C LEU A 90 -0.74 -6.09 -4.69
N ILE A 91 -0.06 -6.88 -3.86
CA ILE A 91 -0.74 -7.74 -2.89
C ILE A 91 -1.47 -6.91 -1.82
N ARG A 92 -0.88 -5.81 -1.36
CA ARG A 92 -1.53 -4.89 -0.42
C ARG A 92 -2.77 -4.25 -1.02
N ASN A 93 -2.70 -3.79 -2.26
CA ASN A 93 -3.84 -3.19 -2.96
C ASN A 93 -4.97 -4.20 -3.19
N TRP A 94 -4.64 -5.40 -3.66
CA TRP A 94 -5.62 -6.46 -3.87
C TRP A 94 -6.27 -6.91 -2.57
N TYR A 95 -5.48 -7.12 -1.51
CA TYR A 95 -6.00 -7.46 -0.20
C TYR A 95 -6.96 -6.39 0.33
N ALA A 96 -6.55 -5.11 0.26
CA ALA A 96 -7.34 -4.00 0.79
C ALA A 96 -8.71 -3.83 0.10
N SER A 97 -8.80 -4.17 -1.19
CA SER A 97 -10.03 -4.04 -1.97
C SER A 97 -10.87 -5.32 -2.06
N ASP A 98 -10.36 -6.46 -1.57
CA ASP A 98 -11.04 -7.75 -1.69
C ASP A 98 -12.10 -7.94 -0.61
N THR A 99 -13.35 -7.90 -1.02
CA THR A 99 -14.49 -8.05 -0.11
C THR A 99 -14.51 -9.37 0.66
N ARG A 100 -13.88 -10.43 0.15
CA ARG A 100 -13.80 -11.73 0.84
C ARG A 100 -13.12 -11.63 2.20
N PHE A 101 -12.19 -10.69 2.37
CA PHE A 101 -11.44 -10.50 3.61
C PHE A 101 -12.07 -9.46 4.56
N HIS A 102 -12.99 -8.63 4.05
CA HIS A 102 -13.50 -7.45 4.78
C HIS A 102 -15.02 -7.41 4.91
N SER A 103 -15.75 -8.44 4.40
CA SER A 103 -17.21 -8.49 4.40
C SER A 103 -17.84 -8.36 5.79
N GLU A 104 -17.25 -8.97 6.80
CA GLU A 104 -17.74 -8.91 8.18
C GLU A 104 -17.68 -7.50 8.76
N VAL A 105 -16.54 -6.80 8.55
CA VAL A 105 -16.36 -5.43 9.02
C VAL A 105 -17.28 -4.47 8.25
N ARG A 106 -17.45 -4.69 6.95
CA ARG A 106 -18.36 -3.93 6.11
C ARG A 106 -19.81 -4.09 6.60
N ALA A 107 -20.25 -5.33 6.85
CA ALA A 107 -21.60 -5.59 7.35
C ALA A 107 -21.86 -4.91 8.71
N LYS A 108 -20.88 -4.87 9.61
CA LYS A 108 -20.97 -4.12 10.87
C LYS A 108 -21.16 -2.63 10.63
N ALA A 109 -20.39 -2.05 9.71
CA ALA A 109 -20.49 -0.63 9.36
C ALA A 109 -21.87 -0.31 8.74
N GLU A 110 -22.34 -1.13 7.79
CA GLU A 110 -23.64 -0.98 7.15
C GLU A 110 -24.80 -1.10 8.16
N ALA A 111 -24.75 -2.09 9.06
CA ALA A 111 -25.76 -2.26 10.11
C ALA A 111 -25.80 -1.04 11.04
N SER A 112 -24.66 -0.45 11.38
CA SER A 112 -24.59 0.76 12.21
C SER A 112 -25.26 1.95 11.52
N LEU A 113 -25.14 2.08 10.20
CA LEU A 113 -25.79 3.15 9.42
C LEU A 113 -27.31 3.01 9.33
N VAL A 114 -27.84 1.78 9.40
CA VAL A 114 -29.29 1.54 9.45
C VAL A 114 -29.89 2.08 10.75
N VAL A 115 -29.14 1.96 11.85
CA VAL A 115 -29.62 2.36 13.20
C VAL A 115 -29.37 3.85 13.46
N CYS A 116 -28.33 4.42 12.85
CA CYS A 116 -27.90 5.80 13.07
C CYS A 116 -27.87 6.60 11.77
N ALA A 117 -28.83 7.51 11.61
CA ALA A 117 -29.00 8.35 10.40
C ALA A 117 -28.58 9.81 10.59
N SER A 118 -28.15 10.22 11.79
CA SER A 118 -27.76 11.60 12.11
C SER A 118 -26.45 11.70 12.85
N VAL A 119 -25.86 12.90 12.88
CA VAL A 119 -24.60 13.15 13.57
C VAL A 119 -24.64 12.86 15.07
N ASP A 120 -25.81 13.00 15.71
CA ASP A 120 -25.97 12.89 17.16
C ASP A 120 -25.74 11.47 17.69
N CYS A 121 -26.05 10.46 16.88
CA CYS A 121 -25.86 9.06 17.25
C CYS A 121 -24.52 8.46 16.83
N MET A 122 -23.66 9.20 16.13
CA MET A 122 -22.40 8.66 15.59
C MET A 122 -21.46 8.09 16.65
N LYS A 123 -21.45 8.64 17.88
CA LYS A 123 -20.65 8.09 19.00
C LYS A 123 -21.06 6.67 19.40
N MET A 124 -22.27 6.27 19.11
CA MET A 124 -22.83 4.95 19.49
C MET A 124 -22.73 3.92 18.36
N MET A 125 -22.12 4.26 17.20
CA MET A 125 -22.05 3.36 16.04
C MET A 125 -21.08 2.19 16.20
N GLY A 126 -20.32 2.11 17.32
CA GLY A 126 -19.44 0.98 17.61
C GLY A 126 -18.16 0.91 16.78
N GLY A 127 -17.82 1.96 16.03
CA GLY A 127 -16.54 2.16 15.36
C GLY A 127 -15.66 3.15 16.13
N GLU A 128 -14.50 3.45 15.55
CA GLU A 128 -13.57 4.46 16.08
C GLU A 128 -14.11 5.85 15.76
N TYR A 129 -14.62 6.54 16.77
CA TYR A 129 -15.12 7.91 16.64
C TYR A 129 -13.96 8.91 16.72
N ARG A 130 -13.97 9.88 15.80
CA ARG A 130 -13.03 11.01 15.80
C ARG A 130 -13.74 12.30 15.44
N GLU A 131 -13.36 13.37 16.11
CA GLU A 131 -13.81 14.73 15.82
C GLU A 131 -12.59 15.60 15.49
N THR A 132 -12.71 16.40 14.41
CA THR A 132 -11.61 17.24 13.93
C THR A 132 -12.19 18.58 13.42
N THR A 133 -11.63 19.68 13.92
CA THR A 133 -11.98 21.02 13.43
C THR A 133 -10.88 21.51 12.48
N THR A 134 -11.27 21.87 11.26
CA THR A 134 -10.37 22.38 10.21
C THR A 134 -10.89 23.65 9.59
N GLU A 135 -9.99 24.45 9.04
CA GLU A 135 -10.38 25.61 8.24
C GLU A 135 -11.15 25.15 6.99
N ARG A 136 -12.19 25.89 6.65
CA ARG A 136 -13.04 25.57 5.52
C ARG A 136 -12.29 25.75 4.20
N ASN A 137 -12.20 24.68 3.44
CA ASN A 137 -11.68 24.73 2.08
C ASN A 137 -12.83 25.02 1.11
N ALA A 138 -12.87 26.22 0.54
CA ALA A 138 -13.91 26.63 -0.41
C ALA A 138 -13.97 25.77 -1.69
N ARG A 139 -12.92 25.03 -2.00
CA ARG A 139 -12.85 24.13 -3.17
C ARG A 139 -13.31 22.69 -2.85
N ALA A 140 -13.40 22.32 -1.59
CA ALA A 140 -13.87 20.99 -1.19
C ALA A 140 -15.39 20.94 -1.28
N LYS A 141 -15.91 19.86 -1.90
CA LYS A 141 -17.35 19.59 -1.91
C LYS A 141 -17.80 19.32 -0.47
N SER A 142 -18.45 20.34 0.12
CA SER A 142 -18.82 20.32 1.53
C SER A 142 -20.00 19.40 1.76
N LEU A 143 -19.92 18.59 2.81
CA LEU A 143 -21.08 17.85 3.34
C LEU A 143 -22.08 18.84 3.94
N GLU A 144 -23.36 18.51 3.86
CA GLU A 144 -24.40 19.25 4.59
C GLU A 144 -24.22 19.03 6.11
N VAL A 145 -24.44 20.10 6.89
CA VAL A 145 -24.34 20.01 8.36
C VAL A 145 -25.40 19.05 8.89
N GLY A 146 -25.01 18.18 9.79
CA GLY A 146 -25.88 17.18 10.42
C GLY A 146 -26.15 15.91 9.59
N ARG A 147 -25.78 15.89 8.32
CA ARG A 147 -26.01 14.76 7.42
C ARG A 147 -24.78 13.85 7.34
N LEU A 148 -25.00 12.54 7.43
CA LEU A 148 -23.98 11.53 7.22
C LEU A 148 -23.62 11.40 5.73
N SER A 149 -22.34 11.17 5.46
CA SER A 149 -21.87 10.71 4.14
C SER A 149 -22.41 9.28 3.85
N ARG A 150 -22.25 8.84 2.62
CA ARG A 150 -22.29 7.40 2.33
C ARG A 150 -21.13 6.71 3.03
N LEU A 151 -21.24 5.39 3.19
CA LEU A 151 -20.12 4.58 3.64
C LEU A 151 -19.02 4.62 2.58
N ASP A 152 -17.89 5.22 2.94
CA ASP A 152 -16.68 5.26 2.12
C ASP A 152 -15.81 4.06 2.48
N GLU A 153 -15.10 3.53 1.49
CA GLU A 153 -14.11 2.49 1.67
C GLU A 153 -12.71 3.05 1.39
N THR A 154 -11.82 2.90 2.37
CA THR A 154 -10.39 3.22 2.25
C THR A 154 -9.56 1.93 2.22
N LEU A 155 -8.25 2.04 2.09
CA LEU A 155 -7.36 0.88 2.18
C LEU A 155 -7.46 0.20 3.56
N ASP A 156 -7.65 0.98 4.62
CA ASP A 156 -7.50 0.52 6.01
C ASP A 156 -8.82 0.41 6.77
N ALA A 157 -9.90 1.03 6.31
CA ALA A 157 -11.15 1.08 7.03
C ALA A 157 -12.38 1.34 6.12
N PHE A 158 -13.55 1.01 6.64
CA PHE A 158 -14.81 1.60 6.21
C PHE A 158 -15.06 2.85 7.04
N LEU A 159 -15.56 3.92 6.44
CA LEU A 159 -15.60 5.24 7.05
C LEU A 159 -16.91 5.96 6.71
N VAL A 160 -17.53 6.58 7.71
CA VAL A 160 -18.60 7.55 7.53
C VAL A 160 -18.21 8.88 8.16
N ARG A 161 -18.60 9.99 7.55
CA ARG A 161 -18.30 11.35 7.99
C ARG A 161 -19.56 12.21 8.00
N ALA A 162 -19.54 13.21 8.88
CA ALA A 162 -20.53 14.27 8.89
C ALA A 162 -19.88 15.59 9.33
N VAL A 163 -20.45 16.72 8.92
CA VAL A 163 -20.11 18.02 9.52
C VAL A 163 -21.08 18.22 10.69
N SER A 164 -20.55 18.28 11.91
CA SER A 164 -21.35 18.51 13.12
C SER A 164 -21.64 19.98 13.35
N VAL A 165 -20.65 20.84 13.12
CA VAL A 165 -20.73 22.28 13.29
C VAL A 165 -20.04 22.97 12.13
N ARG A 166 -20.65 24.07 11.66
CA ARG A 166 -20.06 24.96 10.66
C ARG A 166 -20.14 26.39 11.16
N ASP A 167 -18.99 27.05 11.28
CA ASP A 167 -18.93 28.49 11.53
C ASP A 167 -18.50 29.30 10.29
N ALA A 168 -18.14 30.57 10.44
CA ALA A 168 -17.75 31.41 9.33
C ALA A 168 -16.52 30.91 8.56
N THR A 169 -15.55 30.30 9.24
CA THR A 169 -14.24 29.93 8.69
C THR A 169 -13.89 28.46 8.85
N LYS A 170 -14.55 27.73 9.77
CA LYS A 170 -14.20 26.37 10.16
C LYS A 170 -15.37 25.41 10.04
N ASP A 171 -15.06 24.19 9.73
CA ASP A 171 -15.97 23.05 9.84
C ASP A 171 -15.44 22.08 10.91
N THR A 172 -16.32 21.67 11.83
CA THR A 172 -16.05 20.54 12.72
C THR A 172 -16.64 19.30 12.07
N THR A 173 -15.76 18.37 11.68
CA THR A 173 -16.11 17.10 11.05
C THR A 173 -15.99 15.99 12.07
N VAL A 174 -17.02 15.18 12.16
CA VAL A 174 -17.02 13.94 12.91
C VAL A 174 -16.91 12.76 11.95
N SER A 175 -16.21 11.71 12.37
CA SER A 175 -16.07 10.49 11.59
C SER A 175 -16.15 9.26 12.47
N VAL A 176 -16.65 8.17 11.92
CA VAL A 176 -16.60 6.84 12.53
C VAL A 176 -15.95 5.90 11.53
N ALA A 177 -14.91 5.21 11.97
CA ALA A 177 -14.17 4.26 11.17
C ALA A 177 -14.31 2.85 11.73
N TRP A 178 -14.47 1.88 10.86
CA TRP A 178 -14.40 0.45 11.18
C TRP A 178 -13.14 -0.11 10.51
N PRO A 179 -12.04 -0.31 11.30
CA PRO A 179 -10.78 -0.76 10.76
C PRO A 179 -10.92 -2.15 10.10
N LYS A 180 -10.32 -2.30 8.94
CA LYS A 180 -10.10 -3.60 8.30
C LYS A 180 -9.00 -4.34 9.05
N ARG A 181 -8.97 -5.67 8.93
CA ARG A 181 -7.80 -6.43 9.39
C ARG A 181 -6.57 -5.93 8.63
N SER A 182 -5.46 -5.70 9.32
CA SER A 182 -4.23 -5.26 8.67
C SER A 182 -3.71 -6.32 7.69
N PHE A 183 -3.06 -5.87 6.60
CA PHE A 183 -2.41 -6.77 5.66
C PHE A 183 -1.36 -7.64 6.36
N ASP A 184 -0.58 -7.06 7.27
CA ASP A 184 0.51 -7.75 7.93
C ASP A 184 0.01 -8.87 8.86
N ASP A 185 -1.12 -8.66 9.57
CA ASP A 185 -1.77 -9.71 10.36
C ASP A 185 -2.29 -10.85 9.48
N TRP A 186 -2.95 -10.51 8.38
CA TRP A 186 -3.43 -11.49 7.42
C TRP A 186 -2.27 -12.26 6.79
N TRP A 187 -1.22 -11.56 6.36
CA TRP A 187 -0.05 -12.15 5.74
C TRP A 187 0.69 -13.10 6.66
N ASN A 188 0.92 -12.72 7.91
CA ASN A 188 1.57 -13.58 8.90
C ASN A 188 0.84 -14.91 9.12
N LEU A 189 -0.48 -14.92 9.00
CA LEU A 189 -1.28 -16.15 9.10
C LEU A 189 -1.23 -17.00 7.83
N ARG A 190 -0.99 -16.42 6.66
CA ARG A 190 -1.12 -17.09 5.36
C ARG A 190 0.20 -17.48 4.72
N ARG A 191 1.26 -16.71 4.93
CA ARG A 191 2.56 -16.93 4.27
C ARG A 191 3.16 -18.31 4.44
N GLY A 192 2.93 -18.98 5.58
CA GLY A 192 3.46 -20.31 5.85
C GLY A 192 2.92 -21.41 4.94
N ALA A 193 1.77 -21.22 4.31
CA ALA A 193 1.14 -22.16 3.38
C ALA A 193 1.53 -21.94 1.91
N LEU A 194 2.43 -20.99 1.64
CA LEU A 194 2.87 -20.60 0.30
C LEU A 194 4.33 -20.99 0.07
N GLY A 195 4.62 -21.57 -1.10
CA GLY A 195 5.99 -21.80 -1.54
C GLY A 195 6.69 -20.51 -1.93
N SER A 196 8.03 -20.54 -1.96
CA SER A 196 8.88 -19.45 -2.43
C SER A 196 9.52 -19.74 -3.80
N ASP A 197 9.14 -20.82 -4.46
CA ASP A 197 9.64 -21.16 -5.79
C ASP A 197 8.82 -20.41 -6.86
N LEU A 198 9.49 -19.67 -7.74
CA LEU A 198 8.88 -19.08 -8.91
C LEU A 198 9.03 -20.05 -10.09
N GLY A 199 7.94 -20.68 -10.49
CA GLY A 199 7.87 -21.37 -11.76
C GLY A 199 7.53 -20.34 -12.85
N GLY A 200 8.43 -20.15 -13.82
CA GLY A 200 8.13 -19.27 -14.96
C GLY A 200 9.24 -19.26 -15.99
N PRO A 201 8.92 -18.93 -17.25
CA PRO A 201 9.92 -18.84 -18.30
C PRO A 201 10.91 -17.70 -18.04
N SER A 202 12.14 -17.91 -18.50
CA SER A 202 13.15 -16.86 -18.54
C SER A 202 12.66 -15.71 -19.42
N ALA A 203 12.57 -14.51 -18.88
CA ALA A 203 12.17 -13.32 -19.62
C ALA A 203 13.37 -12.42 -19.92
N THR A 204 13.29 -11.65 -21.00
CA THR A 204 14.30 -10.64 -21.34
C THR A 204 13.78 -9.27 -20.93
N PHE A 205 14.62 -8.49 -20.25
CA PHE A 205 14.30 -7.14 -19.79
C PHE A 205 15.26 -6.11 -20.39
N THR A 206 14.81 -4.86 -20.48
CA THR A 206 15.61 -3.73 -20.94
C THR A 206 15.73 -2.70 -19.84
N LEU A 207 16.96 -2.24 -19.55
CA LEU A 207 17.17 -1.16 -18.61
C LEU A 207 16.74 0.18 -19.23
N PRO A 208 15.84 0.92 -18.59
CA PRO A 208 15.52 2.27 -19.02
C PRO A 208 16.67 3.24 -18.66
N ASP A 209 16.81 4.29 -19.47
CA ASP A 209 17.68 5.40 -19.12
C ASP A 209 17.16 6.07 -17.84
N ALA A 210 17.95 6.04 -16.77
CA ALA A 210 17.61 6.81 -15.59
C ALA A 210 17.73 8.30 -15.91
N PRO A 211 16.79 9.16 -15.48
CA PRO A 211 16.86 10.57 -15.75
C PRO A 211 18.17 11.12 -15.15
N VAL A 212 19.02 11.66 -16.01
CA VAL A 212 20.16 12.46 -15.57
C VAL A 212 19.53 13.72 -14.98
N ASN A 213 19.67 13.94 -13.67
CA ASN A 213 19.23 15.17 -13.06
C ASN A 213 19.97 16.31 -13.77
N GLY A 214 19.27 16.97 -14.70
CA GLY A 214 19.75 18.21 -15.29
C GLY A 214 19.92 19.26 -14.18
N CYS A 215 21.05 19.91 -14.18
CA CYS A 215 21.37 21.05 -13.32
C CYS A 215 20.31 22.14 -13.37
#